data_a6c8e2576cb8d72fa2f7bb4248af0809
#
_entry.id   a6c8e2576cb8d72fa2f7bb4248af0809
#
_cell.length_a   1.000
_cell.length_b   1.000
_cell.length_c   1.000
_cell.angle_alpha   90.00
_cell.angle_beta   90.00
_cell.angle_gamma   90.00
#
_symmetry.space_group_name_H-M   'P 1'
#
loop_
_entity.id
_entity.type
_entity.pdbx_description
1 polymer ?
#
loop_
_entity_poly.entity_id
_entity_poly.type
_entity_poly.pdbx_seq_one_letter_code
_entity_poly.pdbx_strand_id
1 'polypeptide(L)'
;MKPVGIHHVNLMFDDIDVARTFYGETLGFEEIERPDFGFPGLWFQMGAQQLHMQPGTAPETFQHFALEVDDLDAVLAELAERGLVITPSAAVDGAGKQAFLTDPTGNIIELNQPG
;
A
#
# COMPACT_ATOMS: atom_id res chain seq x y z
N MET A 1 -19.86 14.25 13.64
CA MET A 1 -18.39 14.12 13.59
C MET A 1 -17.87 14.67 12.27
N LYS A 2 -16.80 15.43 12.30
CA LYS A 2 -16.13 15.97 11.09
C LYS A 2 -14.67 15.56 11.11
N PRO A 3 -14.30 14.39 10.57
CA PRO A 3 -12.90 14.01 10.50
C PRO A 3 -12.14 14.95 9.56
N VAL A 4 -10.89 15.19 9.86
CA VAL A 4 -10.01 16.03 9.01
C VAL A 4 -9.30 15.23 7.94
N GLY A 5 -9.39 13.91 7.99
CA GLY A 5 -8.78 13.02 7.01
C GLY A 5 -8.47 11.66 7.61
N ILE A 6 -7.69 10.89 6.87
CA ILE A 6 -7.15 9.61 7.32
C ILE A 6 -5.75 9.86 7.87
N HIS A 7 -5.47 9.43 9.10
CA HIS A 7 -4.15 9.52 9.70
C HIS A 7 -3.26 8.35 9.25
N HIS A 8 -3.79 7.15 9.35
CA HIS A 8 -3.07 5.95 8.93
C HIS A 8 -4.04 4.84 8.54
N VAL A 9 -3.54 3.87 7.81
CA VAL A 9 -4.16 2.58 7.60
C VAL A 9 -3.33 1.52 8.31
N ASN A 10 -3.99 0.48 8.85
CA ASN A 10 -3.30 -0.62 9.52
C ASN A 10 -3.50 -1.90 8.72
N LEU A 11 -2.39 -2.54 8.35
CA LEU A 11 -2.39 -3.83 7.66
C LEU A 11 -1.70 -4.88 8.51
N MET A 12 -2.03 -6.13 8.26
CA MET A 12 -1.38 -7.26 8.89
C MET A 12 -0.25 -7.79 8.01
N PHE A 13 0.78 -8.37 8.63
CA PHE A 13 1.81 -9.13 7.93
C PHE A 13 1.99 -10.49 8.61
N ASP A 14 2.41 -11.48 7.85
CA ASP A 14 2.81 -12.78 8.37
C ASP A 14 4.33 -12.84 8.63
N ASP A 15 5.13 -12.19 7.81
CA ASP A 15 6.59 -12.12 7.95
C ASP A 15 7.04 -10.65 7.89
N ILE A 16 7.60 -10.17 9.01
CA ILE A 16 8.01 -8.77 9.14
C ILE A 16 9.13 -8.37 8.16
N ASP A 17 10.08 -9.25 7.90
CA ASP A 17 11.21 -8.94 7.03
C ASP A 17 10.76 -8.86 5.57
N VAL A 18 9.86 -9.75 5.16
CA VAL A 18 9.25 -9.73 3.82
C VAL A 18 8.41 -8.47 3.65
N ALA A 19 7.62 -8.10 4.64
CA ALA A 19 6.81 -6.87 4.61
C ALA A 19 7.69 -5.63 4.53
N ARG A 20 8.76 -5.58 5.33
CA ARG A 20 9.70 -4.44 5.30
C ARG A 20 10.33 -4.27 3.93
N THR A 21 10.76 -5.36 3.30
CA THR A 21 11.34 -5.32 1.96
C THR A 21 10.33 -4.86 0.92
N PHE A 22 9.12 -5.37 0.99
CA PHE A 22 8.08 -5.02 0.02
C PHE A 22 7.71 -3.54 0.09
N TYR A 23 7.37 -3.04 1.28
CA TYR A 23 6.93 -1.66 1.42
C TYR A 23 8.09 -0.66 1.36
N GLY A 24 9.22 -0.99 1.98
CA GLY A 24 10.37 -0.10 2.03
C GLY A 24 11.18 -0.07 0.74
N GLU A 25 11.45 -1.23 0.14
CA GLU A 25 12.30 -1.31 -1.05
C GLU A 25 11.50 -1.36 -2.34
N THR A 26 10.51 -2.23 -2.45
CA THR A 26 9.74 -2.39 -3.69
C THR A 26 8.81 -1.20 -3.93
N LEU A 27 8.01 -0.80 -2.94
CA LEU A 27 7.13 0.36 -3.06
C LEU A 27 7.86 1.67 -2.78
N GLY A 28 8.96 1.66 -2.06
CA GLY A 28 9.78 2.84 -1.80
C GLY A 28 9.26 3.75 -0.69
N PHE A 29 8.48 3.22 0.25
CA PHE A 29 8.03 4.00 1.40
C PHE A 29 9.16 4.16 2.42
N GLU A 30 9.20 5.31 3.09
CA GLU A 30 10.14 5.57 4.16
C GLU A 30 9.68 4.92 5.46
N GLU A 31 10.48 4.02 6.01
CA GLU A 31 10.21 3.46 7.33
C GLU A 31 10.47 4.55 8.38
N ILE A 32 9.50 4.73 9.30
CA ILE A 32 9.59 5.71 10.37
C ILE A 32 9.61 5.01 11.72
N GLU A 33 10.06 5.74 12.77
CA GLU A 33 10.15 5.22 14.11
C GLU A 33 8.77 4.82 14.64
N ARG A 34 8.70 3.65 15.22
CA ARG A 34 7.50 3.08 15.83
C ARG A 34 7.70 2.95 17.33
N PRO A 35 6.75 3.43 18.17
CA PRO A 35 6.84 3.20 19.61
C PRO A 35 6.86 1.70 19.94
N ASP A 36 7.44 1.35 21.08
CA ASP A 36 7.43 -0.02 21.57
C ASP A 36 6.07 -0.34 22.21
N PHE A 37 5.26 -1.11 21.50
CA PHE A 37 3.96 -1.56 21.99
C PHE A 37 4.03 -2.93 22.69
N GLY A 38 5.24 -3.51 22.82
CA GLY A 38 5.41 -4.84 23.39
C GLY A 38 5.22 -5.99 22.40
N PHE A 39 5.03 -5.67 21.11
CA PHE A 39 4.98 -6.63 20.01
C PHE A 39 5.60 -6.02 18.76
N PRO A 40 6.09 -6.84 17.80
CA PRO A 40 6.74 -6.31 16.60
C PRO A 40 5.75 -5.63 15.66
N GLY A 41 6.26 -4.71 14.87
CA GLY A 41 5.48 -4.02 13.86
C GLY A 41 6.32 -3.08 13.03
N LEU A 42 5.69 -2.44 12.06
CA LEU A 42 6.34 -1.51 11.14
C LEU A 42 5.46 -0.28 10.96
N TRP A 43 6.11 0.87 10.87
CA TRP A 43 5.46 2.11 10.47
C TRP A 43 6.19 2.70 9.28
N PHE A 44 5.43 3.14 8.29
CA PHE A 44 5.95 3.80 7.10
C PHE A 44 5.23 5.12 6.85
N GLN A 45 5.94 6.07 6.26
CA GLN A 45 5.32 7.28 5.72
C GLN A 45 4.79 6.99 4.32
N MET A 46 3.56 7.38 4.06
CA MET A 46 2.84 7.10 2.82
C MET A 46 2.15 8.39 2.37
N GLY A 47 2.89 9.25 1.66
CA GLY A 47 2.41 10.60 1.37
C GLY A 47 2.17 11.38 2.66
N ALA A 48 0.98 11.95 2.82
CA ALA A 48 0.60 12.66 4.04
C ALA A 48 0.02 11.74 5.13
N GLN A 49 -0.18 10.47 4.84
CA GLN A 49 -0.68 9.47 5.78
C GLN A 49 0.43 8.50 6.17
N GLN A 50 0.12 7.62 7.10
CA GLN A 50 1.04 6.57 7.53
C GLN A 50 0.46 5.20 7.26
N LEU A 51 1.34 4.23 7.06
CA LEU A 51 1.01 2.81 7.05
C LEU A 51 1.54 2.21 8.35
N HIS A 52 0.66 1.62 9.14
CA HIS A 52 1.00 0.87 10.34
C HIS A 52 0.79 -0.61 10.05
N MET A 53 1.69 -1.45 10.55
CA MET A 53 1.61 -2.89 10.31
C MET A 53 1.87 -3.66 11.59
N GLN A 54 1.17 -4.77 11.76
CA GLN A 54 1.31 -5.66 12.91
C GLN A 54 1.11 -7.11 12.48
N PRO A 55 1.55 -8.09 13.30
CA PRO A 55 1.37 -9.50 12.95
C PRO A 55 -0.09 -9.89 12.83
N GLY A 56 -0.40 -10.67 11.81
CA GLY A 56 -1.75 -11.18 11.58
C GLY A 56 -1.92 -11.68 10.16
N THR A 57 -3.18 -11.90 9.78
CA THR A 57 -3.55 -12.36 8.45
C THR A 57 -4.32 -11.28 7.70
N ALA A 58 -4.16 -11.25 6.37
CA ALA A 58 -4.95 -10.35 5.54
C ALA A 58 -6.42 -10.82 5.47
N PRO A 59 -7.38 -9.89 5.31
CA PRO A 59 -8.77 -10.28 5.12
C PRO A 59 -8.97 -11.05 3.80
N GLU A 60 -9.89 -12.01 3.80
CA GLU A 60 -10.24 -12.83 2.62
C GLU A 60 -11.34 -12.16 1.78
N THR A 61 -11.33 -10.84 1.69
CA THR A 61 -12.31 -10.05 0.96
C THR A 61 -11.60 -9.08 0.04
N PHE A 62 -12.36 -8.35 -0.78
CA PHE A 62 -11.79 -7.27 -1.59
C PHE A 62 -11.63 -5.96 -0.80
N GLN A 63 -11.44 -6.05 0.50
CA GLN A 63 -11.15 -4.88 1.31
C GLN A 63 -9.78 -4.34 0.92
N HIS A 64 -9.70 -3.05 0.59
CA HIS A 64 -8.47 -2.42 0.13
C HIS A 64 -8.48 -0.92 0.43
N PHE A 65 -7.34 -0.29 0.23
CA PHE A 65 -7.23 1.17 0.16
C PHE A 65 -6.53 1.54 -1.14
N ALA A 66 -6.71 2.79 -1.56
CA ALA A 66 -6.12 3.28 -2.80
C ALA A 66 -5.04 4.33 -2.50
N LEU A 67 -3.92 4.20 -3.19
CA LEU A 67 -2.88 5.22 -3.25
C LEU A 67 -3.12 6.08 -4.48
N GLU A 68 -3.22 7.38 -4.30
CA GLU A 68 -3.28 8.31 -5.42
C GLU A 68 -1.89 8.50 -6.00
N VAL A 69 -1.78 8.41 -7.32
CA VAL A 69 -0.54 8.65 -8.05
C VAL A 69 -0.79 9.65 -9.17
N ASP A 70 0.22 10.43 -9.52
CA ASP A 70 0.10 11.44 -10.60
C ASP A 70 0.15 10.82 -11.98
N ASP A 71 0.94 9.75 -12.16
CA ASP A 71 1.13 9.09 -13.46
C ASP A 71 1.21 7.57 -13.22
N LEU A 72 0.10 6.88 -13.44
CA LEU A 72 0.01 5.44 -13.20
C LEU A 72 0.94 4.65 -14.12
N ASP A 73 1.03 5.03 -15.40
CA ASP A 73 1.88 4.30 -16.34
C ASP A 73 3.35 4.36 -15.91
N ALA A 74 3.82 5.51 -15.44
CA ALA A 74 5.17 5.68 -14.91
C ALA A 74 5.41 4.84 -13.65
N VAL A 75 4.43 4.80 -12.75
CA VAL A 75 4.52 3.99 -11.53
C VAL A 75 4.58 2.51 -11.87
N LEU A 76 3.76 2.04 -12.80
CA LEU A 76 3.76 0.62 -13.21
C LEU A 76 5.09 0.24 -13.87
N ALA A 77 5.69 1.13 -14.66
CA ALA A 77 7.01 0.90 -15.24
C ALA A 77 8.11 0.82 -14.17
N GLU A 78 8.08 1.70 -13.18
CA GLU A 78 9.01 1.70 -12.06
C GLU A 78 8.91 0.40 -11.24
N LEU A 79 7.68 -0.04 -10.94
CA LEU A 79 7.46 -1.27 -10.17
C LEU A 79 7.90 -2.51 -10.96
N ALA A 80 7.69 -2.52 -12.27
CA ALA A 80 8.15 -3.62 -13.13
C ALA A 80 9.68 -3.76 -13.11
N GLU A 81 10.41 -2.65 -13.08
CA GLU A 81 11.88 -2.66 -12.92
C GLU A 81 12.32 -3.26 -11.59
N ARG A 82 11.47 -3.18 -10.56
CA ARG A 82 11.71 -3.78 -9.24
C ARG A 82 11.15 -5.19 -9.10
N GLY A 83 10.71 -5.78 -10.21
CA GLY A 83 10.21 -7.15 -10.23
C GLY A 83 8.73 -7.31 -9.94
N LEU A 84 7.96 -6.21 -9.82
CA LEU A 84 6.53 -6.24 -9.54
C LEU A 84 5.76 -5.84 -10.80
N VAL A 85 5.29 -6.83 -11.55
CA VAL A 85 4.53 -6.63 -12.78
C VAL A 85 3.05 -6.60 -12.47
N ILE A 86 2.40 -5.47 -12.78
CA ILE A 86 0.98 -5.23 -12.51
C ILE A 86 0.28 -4.87 -13.80
N THR A 87 -0.86 -5.49 -14.05
CA THR A 87 -1.72 -5.17 -15.20
C THR A 87 -2.74 -4.11 -14.79
N PRO A 88 -2.84 -2.98 -15.52
CA PRO A 88 -3.87 -2.00 -15.23
C PRO A 88 -5.27 -2.57 -15.50
N SER A 89 -6.24 -2.09 -14.73
CA SER A 89 -7.64 -2.44 -14.90
C SER A 89 -8.21 -1.83 -16.17
N ALA A 90 -9.29 -2.42 -16.69
CA ALA A 90 -10.04 -1.82 -17.79
C ALA A 90 -10.56 -0.44 -17.36
N ALA A 91 -10.54 0.54 -18.30
CA ALA A 91 -10.98 1.88 -18.01
C ALA A 91 -12.48 1.92 -17.69
N VAL A 92 -12.83 2.68 -16.66
CA VAL A 92 -14.23 2.94 -16.26
C VAL A 92 -14.37 4.46 -16.12
N ASP A 93 -15.32 5.05 -16.84
CA ASP A 93 -15.57 6.48 -16.76
C ASP A 93 -15.89 6.92 -15.34
N GLY A 94 -15.23 7.97 -14.88
CA GLY A 94 -15.41 8.52 -13.54
C GLY A 94 -14.58 7.85 -12.44
N ALA A 95 -13.93 6.72 -12.73
CA ALA A 95 -13.11 5.99 -11.75
C ALA A 95 -11.61 6.28 -11.87
N GLY A 96 -11.19 7.07 -12.88
CA GLY A 96 -9.78 7.30 -13.15
C GLY A 96 -9.09 6.08 -13.74
N LYS A 97 -7.77 6.09 -13.74
CA LYS A 97 -6.96 4.93 -14.12
C LYS A 97 -6.63 4.16 -12.84
N GLN A 98 -6.84 2.85 -12.87
CA GLN A 98 -6.69 1.98 -11.70
C GLN A 98 -5.80 0.79 -12.01
N ALA A 99 -5.05 0.36 -11.00
CA ALA A 99 -4.39 -0.94 -10.98
C ALA A 99 -4.44 -1.49 -9.55
N PHE A 100 -4.48 -2.80 -9.42
CA PHE A 100 -4.51 -3.47 -8.12
C PHE A 100 -3.30 -4.36 -7.97
N LEU A 101 -2.73 -4.36 -6.78
CA LEU A 101 -1.64 -5.25 -6.42
C LEU A 101 -1.96 -5.93 -5.10
N THR A 102 -1.30 -7.04 -4.87
CA THR A 102 -1.40 -7.78 -3.63
C THR A 102 -0.03 -7.80 -2.97
N ASP A 103 0.03 -7.47 -1.68
CA ASP A 103 1.27 -7.58 -0.94
C ASP A 103 1.61 -9.04 -0.58
N PRO A 104 2.79 -9.35 -0.03
CA PRO A 104 3.16 -10.73 0.26
C PRO A 104 2.25 -11.48 1.23
N THR A 105 1.51 -10.77 2.08
CA THR A 105 0.57 -11.38 3.03
C THR A 105 -0.82 -11.58 2.43
N GLY A 106 -1.12 -10.85 1.34
CA GLY A 106 -2.42 -10.91 0.67
C GLY A 106 -3.26 -9.65 0.83
N ASN A 107 -2.74 -8.58 1.41
CA ASN A 107 -3.44 -7.30 1.45
C ASN A 107 -3.53 -6.71 0.05
N ILE A 108 -4.68 -6.15 -0.28
CA ILE A 108 -4.94 -5.56 -1.59
C ILE A 108 -4.74 -4.06 -1.54
N ILE A 109 -3.98 -3.54 -2.48
CA ILE A 109 -3.71 -2.10 -2.63
C ILE A 109 -4.14 -1.70 -4.04
N GLU A 110 -4.91 -0.63 -4.13
CA GLU A 110 -5.22 0.02 -5.40
C GLU A 110 -4.22 1.14 -5.67
N LEU A 111 -3.79 1.28 -6.92
CA LEU A 111 -3.11 2.47 -7.40
C LEU A 111 -4.11 3.23 -8.26
N ASN A 112 -4.32 4.51 -8.00
CA ASN A 112 -5.35 5.29 -8.65
C ASN A 112 -4.78 6.63 -9.15
N GLN A 113 -4.97 6.88 -10.43
CA GLN A 113 -4.73 8.19 -11.04
C GLN A 113 -6.09 8.81 -11.32
N PRO A 114 -6.54 9.79 -10.51
CA PRO A 114 -7.83 10.43 -10.70
C PRO A 114 -7.94 11.19 -12.03
N GLY A 115 -9.17 11.32 -12.53
CA GLY A 115 -9.43 12.12 -13.73
C GLY A 115 -10.16 11.45 -14.87
#